data_263ecea827846feaceda4fb46bf11669
#
_entry.id   263ecea827846feaceda4fb46bf11669
#
_cell.length_a   1.000
_cell.length_b   1.000
_cell.length_c   1.000
_cell.angle_alpha   90.00
_cell.angle_beta   90.00
_cell.angle_gamma   90.00
#
_symmetry.space_group_name_H-M   'P 1'
#
loop_
_entity.id
_entity.type
_entity.pdbx_description
1 polymer ?
#
loop_
_entity_poly.entity_id
_entity_poly.type
_entity_poly.pdbx_seq_one_letter_code
_entity_poly.pdbx_strand_id
1 'polypeptide(L)'
;IFFIILFCSVFAGIVAPYNPFDPASVSLMDAFTPPVWSEGGRFSFILGTDQQGRDMFSTMIYGSRISLIVGFASIIFAMILGVFLGITAGYIGGRYEIIVMRLTDVQLTIPSILMALLVDGIARAIITQTMHDEMAIYVLIFAIGISEWPQFARVSRASTLVEKNKEYVSASRIIGLSNILIMFKHILPNILRPILVIATIGLALAIITESTLSFLGVGVPPTTPSLGTLIRFGNNFLFSGEWWITFFPAIFLIVLALS
;
A
#
# COMPACT_ATOMS: atom_id res chain seq x y z
N ILE A 1 -14.01 -4.90 10.66
CA ILE A 1 -12.92 -4.12 11.27
C ILE A 1 -12.33 -3.19 10.20
N PHE A 2 -11.97 -3.67 9.01
CA PHE A 2 -11.39 -2.87 7.93
C PHE A 2 -12.16 -1.58 7.62
N PHE A 3 -13.48 -1.66 7.42
CA PHE A 3 -14.30 -0.49 7.13
C PHE A 3 -14.35 0.54 8.26
N ILE A 4 -14.23 0.10 9.52
CA ILE A 4 -14.15 1.01 10.68
C ILE A 4 -12.80 1.75 10.63
N ILE A 5 -11.70 1.04 10.43
CA ILE A 5 -10.37 1.65 10.34
C ILE A 5 -10.30 2.60 9.15
N LEU A 6 -10.81 2.18 7.99
CA LEU A 6 -10.89 3.02 6.79
C LEU A 6 -11.67 4.31 7.06
N PHE A 7 -12.85 4.19 7.70
CA PHE A 7 -13.65 5.35 8.09
C PHE A 7 -12.88 6.28 9.04
N CYS A 8 -12.29 5.73 10.11
CA CYS A 8 -11.50 6.51 11.07
C CYS A 8 -10.31 7.21 10.38
N SER A 9 -9.64 6.53 9.45
CA SER A 9 -8.49 7.09 8.72
C SER A 9 -8.89 8.20 7.77
N VAL A 10 -10.00 8.03 7.02
CA VAL A 10 -10.51 9.07 6.09
C VAL A 10 -10.97 10.30 6.87
N PHE A 11 -11.67 10.09 7.98
CA PHE A 11 -12.20 11.16 8.83
C PHE A 11 -11.32 11.45 10.05
N ALA A 12 -9.99 11.25 9.92
CA ALA A 12 -9.02 11.42 11.00
C ALA A 12 -9.15 12.80 11.70
N GLY A 13 -9.38 13.87 10.95
CA GLY A 13 -9.55 15.21 11.51
C GLY A 13 -10.80 15.41 12.39
N ILE A 14 -11.75 14.45 12.37
CA ILE A 14 -12.98 14.48 13.20
C ILE A 14 -12.88 13.46 14.32
N VAL A 15 -12.32 12.29 14.04
CA VAL A 15 -12.26 11.14 14.96
C VAL A 15 -11.08 11.25 15.93
N ALA A 16 -9.95 11.79 15.49
CA ALA A 16 -8.77 11.94 16.33
C ALA A 16 -8.96 13.07 17.34
N PRO A 17 -8.71 12.84 18.64
CA PRO A 17 -8.82 13.87 19.69
C PRO A 17 -7.91 15.06 19.47
N TYR A 18 -6.73 14.83 18.89
CA TYR A 18 -5.71 15.84 18.64
C TYR A 18 -5.22 15.76 17.18
N ASN A 19 -4.77 16.91 16.64
CA ASN A 19 -4.05 16.91 15.38
C ASN A 19 -2.54 16.78 15.65
N PRO A 20 -1.91 15.61 15.39
CA PRO A 20 -0.49 15.39 15.72
C PRO A 20 0.48 16.22 14.86
N PHE A 21 -0.02 16.91 13.84
CA PHE A 21 0.77 17.78 12.94
C PHE A 21 0.56 19.27 13.21
N ASP A 22 -0.32 19.62 14.13
CA ASP A 22 -0.51 21.01 14.55
C ASP A 22 0.41 21.31 15.74
N PRO A 23 1.43 22.21 15.58
CA PRO A 23 2.32 22.60 16.67
C PRO A 23 1.60 23.12 17.91
N ALA A 24 0.39 23.66 17.75
CA ALA A 24 -0.40 24.16 18.88
C ALA A 24 -1.00 23.05 19.74
N SER A 25 -1.17 21.85 19.20
CA SER A 25 -1.70 20.69 19.90
C SER A 25 -0.62 19.77 20.48
N VAL A 26 0.65 20.07 20.26
CA VAL A 26 1.79 19.24 20.64
C VAL A 26 2.65 19.98 21.67
N SER A 27 2.93 19.34 22.80
CA SER A 27 3.79 19.88 23.86
C SER A 27 4.91 18.92 24.20
N LEU A 28 6.15 19.36 24.09
CA LEU A 28 7.32 18.57 24.51
C LEU A 28 7.30 18.22 26.01
N MET A 29 6.55 18.97 26.83
CA MET A 29 6.38 18.64 28.25
C MET A 29 5.55 17.35 28.48
N ASP A 30 4.76 16.96 27.48
CA ASP A 30 3.97 15.73 27.52
C ASP A 30 4.68 14.57 26.80
N ALA A 31 5.96 14.74 26.39
CA ALA A 31 6.74 13.69 25.77
C ALA A 31 6.87 12.48 26.70
N PHE A 32 6.78 11.29 26.13
CA PHE A 32 6.88 10.00 26.83
C PHE A 32 5.88 9.81 27.97
N THR A 33 4.72 10.48 27.92
CA THR A 33 3.63 10.17 28.88
C THR A 33 3.14 8.75 28.64
N PRO A 34 3.16 7.88 29.67
CA PRO A 34 2.76 6.47 29.50
C PRO A 34 1.24 6.33 29.33
N PRO A 35 0.75 5.16 28.86
CA PRO A 35 -0.66 4.85 28.78
C PRO A 35 -1.41 5.02 30.10
N VAL A 36 -2.69 5.35 30.02
CA VAL A 36 -3.54 5.72 31.21
C VAL A 36 -3.52 4.70 32.35
N TRP A 37 -3.32 3.42 32.06
CA TRP A 37 -3.24 2.33 33.06
C TRP A 37 -1.86 2.14 33.67
N SER A 38 -0.86 2.90 33.25
CA SER A 38 0.50 2.86 33.76
C SER A 38 0.72 3.98 34.78
N GLU A 39 1.69 3.82 35.67
CA GLU A 39 2.07 4.85 36.61
C GLU A 39 2.55 6.11 35.87
N GLY A 40 1.98 7.26 36.21
CA GLY A 40 2.22 8.52 35.46
C GLY A 40 1.32 8.75 34.24
N GLY A 41 0.45 7.80 33.90
CA GLY A 41 -0.50 7.93 32.80
C GLY A 41 -1.56 9.00 33.03
N ARG A 42 -2.05 9.63 31.97
CA ARG A 42 -3.07 10.68 31.98
C ARG A 42 -4.26 10.32 31.10
N PHE A 43 -5.46 10.62 31.54
CA PHE A 43 -6.70 10.41 30.75
C PHE A 43 -6.72 11.18 29.43
N SER A 44 -5.97 12.27 29.33
CA SER A 44 -5.83 13.05 28.10
C SER A 44 -5.14 12.26 26.97
N PHE A 45 -4.30 11.26 27.31
CA PHE A 45 -3.54 10.45 26.38
C PHE A 45 -3.73 8.96 26.70
N ILE A 46 -4.84 8.38 26.22
CA ILE A 46 -5.24 7.02 26.60
C ILE A 46 -4.14 5.99 26.29
N LEU A 47 -3.52 6.07 25.12
CA LEU A 47 -2.45 5.19 24.68
C LEU A 47 -1.04 5.77 24.92
N GLY A 48 -0.96 6.90 25.65
CA GLY A 48 0.29 7.60 25.89
C GLY A 48 0.68 8.52 24.75
N THR A 49 1.90 9.06 24.83
CA THR A 49 2.48 9.98 23.86
C THR A 49 3.81 9.47 23.34
N ASP A 50 4.26 10.04 22.22
CA ASP A 50 5.56 9.76 21.64
C ASP A 50 6.65 10.70 22.15
N GLN A 51 7.86 10.63 21.57
CA GLN A 51 9.01 11.46 21.87
C GLN A 51 8.80 12.97 21.65
N GLN A 52 7.78 13.35 20.87
CA GLN A 52 7.44 14.74 20.57
C GLN A 52 6.23 15.22 21.40
N GLY A 53 5.66 14.37 22.25
CA GLY A 53 4.44 14.66 23.02
C GLY A 53 3.16 14.54 22.20
N ARG A 54 3.19 13.87 21.04
CA ARG A 54 2.01 13.63 20.21
C ARG A 54 1.20 12.46 20.75
N ASP A 55 -0.11 12.61 20.83
CA ASP A 55 -1.03 11.52 21.22
C ASP A 55 -0.91 10.32 20.30
N MET A 56 -0.63 9.13 20.85
CA MET A 56 -0.40 7.91 20.10
C MET A 56 -1.64 7.46 19.33
N PHE A 57 -2.85 7.59 19.92
CA PHE A 57 -4.09 7.21 19.25
C PHE A 57 -4.32 8.06 18.00
N SER A 58 -4.23 9.39 18.14
CA SER A 58 -4.37 10.32 17.02
C SER A 58 -3.31 10.08 15.94
N THR A 59 -2.07 9.88 16.35
CA THR A 59 -0.94 9.67 15.43
C THR A 59 -1.10 8.39 14.63
N MET A 60 -1.63 7.31 15.23
CA MET A 60 -1.92 6.06 14.51
C MET A 60 -3.05 6.22 13.48
N ILE A 61 -4.12 6.94 13.80
CA ILE A 61 -5.21 7.19 12.86
C ILE A 61 -4.72 7.99 11.65
N TYR A 62 -3.94 9.05 11.87
CA TYR A 62 -3.34 9.82 10.79
C TYR A 62 -2.31 9.01 10.00
N GLY A 63 -1.47 8.22 10.68
CA GLY A 63 -0.49 7.34 10.05
C GLY A 63 -1.13 6.26 9.18
N SER A 64 -2.24 5.67 9.62
CA SER A 64 -2.99 4.68 8.83
C SER A 64 -3.57 5.27 7.54
N ARG A 65 -3.93 6.55 7.52
CA ARG A 65 -4.38 7.25 6.31
C ARG A 65 -3.31 7.21 5.21
N ILE A 66 -2.05 7.47 5.57
CA ILE A 66 -0.93 7.43 4.62
C ILE A 66 -0.72 6.00 4.12
N SER A 67 -0.63 5.01 5.02
CA SER A 67 -0.46 3.60 4.65
C SER A 67 -1.59 3.10 3.73
N LEU A 68 -2.85 3.50 4.00
CA LEU A 68 -3.99 3.15 3.15
C LEU A 68 -3.92 3.82 1.78
N ILE A 69 -3.60 5.12 1.70
CA ILE A 69 -3.47 5.84 0.42
C ILE A 69 -2.41 5.16 -0.45
N VAL A 70 -1.22 4.88 0.12
CA VAL A 70 -0.14 4.23 -0.61
C VAL A 70 -0.56 2.82 -1.03
N GLY A 71 -1.13 2.03 -0.12
CA GLY A 71 -1.58 0.67 -0.41
C GLY A 71 -2.60 0.62 -1.54
N PHE A 72 -3.70 1.39 -1.44
CA PHE A 72 -4.74 1.44 -2.48
C PHE A 72 -4.20 1.94 -3.82
N ALA A 73 -3.46 3.04 -3.83
CA ALA A 73 -2.95 3.61 -5.07
C ALA A 73 -1.95 2.66 -5.76
N SER A 74 -1.09 2.00 -4.99
CA SER A 74 -0.14 1.01 -5.53
C SER A 74 -0.84 -0.18 -6.17
N ILE A 75 -1.86 -0.74 -5.50
CA ILE A 75 -2.61 -1.89 -6.03
C ILE A 75 -3.46 -1.51 -7.24
N ILE A 76 -4.07 -0.32 -7.25
CA ILE A 76 -4.81 0.17 -8.42
C ILE A 76 -3.85 0.30 -9.61
N PHE A 77 -2.67 0.89 -9.41
CA PHE A 77 -1.65 1.02 -10.45
C PHE A 77 -1.18 -0.36 -10.95
N ALA A 78 -0.83 -1.28 -10.04
CA ALA A 78 -0.42 -2.64 -10.37
C ALA A 78 -1.51 -3.41 -11.13
N MET A 79 -2.77 -3.28 -10.68
CA MET A 79 -3.93 -3.90 -11.32
C MET A 79 -4.15 -3.36 -12.73
N ILE A 80 -4.14 -2.04 -12.93
CA ILE A 80 -4.32 -1.44 -14.27
C ILE A 80 -3.25 -1.93 -15.23
N LEU A 81 -1.97 -1.84 -14.83
CA LEU A 81 -0.84 -2.26 -15.66
C LEU A 81 -0.87 -3.77 -15.94
N GLY A 82 -1.02 -4.56 -14.87
CA GLY A 82 -0.99 -6.02 -14.98
C GLY A 82 -2.17 -6.59 -15.76
N VAL A 83 -3.38 -6.08 -15.52
CA VAL A 83 -4.58 -6.50 -16.24
C VAL A 83 -4.48 -6.14 -17.71
N PHE A 84 -4.04 -4.93 -18.03
CA PHE A 84 -3.84 -4.51 -19.43
C PHE A 84 -2.87 -5.43 -20.16
N LEU A 85 -1.68 -5.68 -19.59
CA LEU A 85 -0.66 -6.54 -20.19
C LEU A 85 -1.12 -8.01 -20.22
N GLY A 86 -1.82 -8.49 -19.20
CA GLY A 86 -2.30 -9.86 -19.12
C GLY A 86 -3.41 -10.16 -20.12
N ILE A 87 -4.41 -9.27 -20.26
CA ILE A 87 -5.49 -9.43 -21.23
C ILE A 87 -4.92 -9.43 -22.66
N THR A 88 -4.09 -8.45 -22.97
CA THR A 88 -3.50 -8.33 -24.32
C THR A 88 -2.61 -9.53 -24.63
N ALA A 89 -1.79 -10.00 -23.69
CA ALA A 89 -0.97 -11.19 -23.86
C ALA A 89 -1.83 -12.45 -24.08
N GLY A 90 -2.85 -12.66 -23.25
CA GLY A 90 -3.74 -13.83 -23.36
C GLY A 90 -4.58 -13.84 -24.64
N TYR A 91 -5.04 -12.67 -25.10
CA TYR A 91 -5.89 -12.55 -26.29
C TYR A 91 -5.08 -12.66 -27.60
N ILE A 92 -3.99 -11.89 -27.73
CA ILE A 92 -3.15 -11.86 -28.95
C ILE A 92 -2.35 -13.16 -29.09
N GLY A 93 -1.71 -13.60 -28.01
CA GLY A 93 -0.91 -14.81 -28.00
C GLY A 93 0.45 -14.68 -28.72
N GLY A 94 1.04 -15.81 -29.07
CA GLY A 94 2.27 -15.89 -29.87
C GLY A 94 3.49 -15.27 -29.20
N ARG A 95 4.33 -14.58 -29.99
CA ARG A 95 5.58 -13.97 -29.51
C ARG A 95 5.33 -12.87 -28.48
N TYR A 96 4.26 -12.09 -28.61
CA TYR A 96 3.91 -11.05 -27.69
C TYR A 96 3.62 -11.61 -26.28
N GLU A 97 2.83 -12.66 -26.21
CA GLU A 97 2.54 -13.38 -24.97
C GLU A 97 3.83 -13.88 -24.30
N ILE A 98 4.72 -14.48 -25.10
CA ILE A 98 6.00 -15.00 -24.60
C ILE A 98 6.84 -13.88 -23.98
N ILE A 99 6.95 -12.71 -24.63
CA ILE A 99 7.73 -11.58 -24.12
C ILE A 99 7.13 -11.07 -22.81
N VAL A 100 5.82 -10.81 -22.78
CA VAL A 100 5.15 -10.30 -21.56
C VAL A 100 5.33 -11.28 -20.40
N MET A 101 5.09 -12.59 -20.63
CA MET A 101 5.23 -13.59 -19.57
C MET A 101 6.69 -13.78 -19.12
N ARG A 102 7.66 -13.68 -20.02
CA ARG A 102 9.08 -13.70 -19.64
C ARG A 102 9.45 -12.51 -18.73
N LEU A 103 8.94 -11.32 -19.03
CA LEU A 103 9.14 -10.15 -18.16
C LEU A 103 8.51 -10.38 -16.78
N THR A 104 7.29 -10.93 -16.73
CA THR A 104 6.65 -11.27 -15.44
C THR A 104 7.45 -12.33 -14.68
N ASP A 105 7.95 -13.36 -15.37
CA ASP A 105 8.71 -14.44 -14.73
C ASP A 105 10.03 -13.92 -14.15
N VAL A 106 10.78 -13.10 -14.92
CA VAL A 106 12.02 -12.48 -14.43
C VAL A 106 11.76 -11.62 -13.21
N GLN A 107 10.71 -10.79 -13.25
CA GLN A 107 10.41 -9.89 -12.12
C GLN A 107 9.96 -10.65 -10.88
N LEU A 108 9.20 -11.73 -11.02
CA LEU A 108 8.77 -12.56 -9.88
C LEU A 108 9.90 -13.38 -9.24
N THR A 109 11.08 -13.47 -9.87
CA THR A 109 12.25 -14.05 -9.19
C THR A 109 12.88 -13.09 -8.18
N ILE A 110 12.60 -11.79 -8.30
CA ILE A 110 13.10 -10.77 -7.39
C ILE A 110 12.06 -10.55 -6.30
N PRO A 111 12.41 -10.67 -5.00
CA PRO A 111 11.49 -10.33 -3.91
C PRO A 111 10.94 -8.90 -4.06
N SER A 112 9.62 -8.72 -3.90
CA SER A 112 8.93 -7.44 -4.14
C SER A 112 9.53 -6.28 -3.32
N ILE A 113 9.94 -6.54 -2.08
CA ILE A 113 10.60 -5.54 -1.21
C ILE A 113 11.93 -5.08 -1.84
N LEU A 114 12.75 -5.99 -2.36
CA LEU A 114 14.02 -5.62 -2.98
C LEU A 114 13.81 -4.82 -4.28
N MET A 115 12.77 -5.17 -5.05
CA MET A 115 12.39 -4.42 -6.24
C MET A 115 11.93 -3.00 -5.88
N ALA A 116 11.12 -2.86 -4.83
CA ALA A 116 10.69 -1.55 -4.35
C ALA A 116 11.86 -0.70 -3.83
N LEU A 117 12.80 -1.30 -3.09
CA LEU A 117 14.04 -0.66 -2.64
C LEU A 117 14.92 -0.20 -3.83
N LEU A 118 15.02 -1.02 -4.88
CA LEU A 118 15.76 -0.66 -6.08
C LEU A 118 15.15 0.56 -6.77
N VAL A 119 13.83 0.58 -6.93
CA VAL A 119 13.11 1.70 -7.57
C VAL A 119 13.28 2.98 -6.76
N ASP A 120 13.12 2.92 -5.44
CA ASP A 120 13.33 4.09 -4.57
C ASP A 120 14.81 4.54 -4.59
N GLY A 121 15.74 3.61 -4.56
CA GLY A 121 17.19 3.92 -4.67
C GLY A 121 17.55 4.62 -5.99
N ILE A 122 16.94 4.21 -7.10
CA ILE A 122 17.10 4.89 -8.39
C ILE A 122 16.46 6.29 -8.32
N ALA A 123 15.28 6.44 -7.74
CA ALA A 123 14.64 7.72 -7.59
C ALA A 123 15.52 8.71 -6.77
N ARG A 124 16.07 8.25 -5.65
CA ARG A 124 17.01 9.05 -4.82
C ARG A 124 18.30 9.44 -5.55
N ALA A 125 18.76 8.61 -6.47
CA ALA A 125 19.96 8.92 -7.26
C ALA A 125 19.73 9.97 -8.36
N ILE A 126 18.49 10.08 -8.85
CA ILE A 126 18.13 10.98 -9.96
C ILE A 126 17.53 12.29 -9.46
N ILE A 127 16.74 12.23 -8.39
CA ILE A 127 15.95 13.36 -7.86
C ILE A 127 16.69 13.97 -6.68
N THR A 128 16.69 15.31 -6.56
CA THR A 128 17.28 15.99 -5.39
C THR A 128 16.53 15.63 -4.11
N GLN A 129 17.21 15.66 -2.96
CA GLN A 129 16.64 15.26 -1.68
C GLN A 129 15.33 15.99 -1.35
N THR A 130 15.27 17.30 -1.57
CA THR A 130 14.06 18.11 -1.33
C THR A 130 12.89 17.67 -2.20
N MET A 131 13.11 17.45 -3.50
CA MET A 131 12.09 16.95 -4.40
C MET A 131 11.69 15.50 -4.08
N HIS A 132 12.64 14.68 -3.63
CA HIS A 132 12.35 13.32 -3.21
C HIS A 132 11.40 13.29 -2.01
N ASP A 133 11.65 14.13 -1.00
CA ASP A 133 10.80 14.20 0.20
C ASP A 133 9.37 14.66 -0.13
N GLU A 134 9.21 15.60 -1.07
CA GLU A 134 7.90 16.03 -1.58
C GLU A 134 7.20 14.93 -2.39
N MET A 135 7.95 14.13 -3.14
CA MET A 135 7.42 13.10 -4.02
C MET A 135 7.42 11.69 -3.41
N ALA A 136 7.86 11.52 -2.17
CA ALA A 136 8.09 10.23 -1.54
C ALA A 136 6.88 9.29 -1.61
N ILE A 137 5.67 9.81 -1.41
CA ILE A 137 4.42 9.02 -1.52
C ILE A 137 4.24 8.49 -2.95
N TYR A 138 4.48 9.30 -3.96
CA TYR A 138 4.34 8.89 -5.38
C TYR A 138 5.41 7.89 -5.79
N VAL A 139 6.65 8.08 -5.31
CA VAL A 139 7.75 7.12 -5.52
C VAL A 139 7.42 5.78 -4.90
N LEU A 140 6.88 5.75 -3.68
CA LEU A 140 6.44 4.52 -3.02
C LEU A 140 5.29 3.84 -3.77
N ILE A 141 4.28 4.59 -4.19
CA ILE A 141 3.16 4.06 -4.98
C ILE A 141 3.67 3.41 -6.25
N PHE A 142 4.57 4.07 -6.96
CA PHE A 142 5.16 3.52 -8.18
C PHE A 142 6.04 2.30 -7.88
N ALA A 143 6.89 2.36 -6.85
CA ALA A 143 7.80 1.28 -6.48
C ALA A 143 7.06 0.00 -6.09
N ILE A 144 6.03 0.11 -5.24
CA ILE A 144 5.20 -1.02 -4.83
C ILE A 144 4.36 -1.51 -6.02
N GLY A 145 3.75 -0.60 -6.75
CA GLY A 145 2.89 -0.94 -7.88
C GLY A 145 3.64 -1.65 -9.02
N ILE A 146 4.85 -1.19 -9.34
CA ILE A 146 5.70 -1.86 -10.33
C ILE A 146 6.22 -3.21 -9.80
N SER A 147 6.23 -3.45 -8.51
CA SER A 147 6.61 -4.74 -7.94
C SER A 147 5.48 -5.77 -8.00
N GLU A 148 4.22 -5.33 -7.94
CA GLU A 148 3.05 -6.20 -7.81
C GLU A 148 2.30 -6.48 -9.13
N TRP A 149 2.51 -5.71 -10.21
CA TRP A 149 1.80 -5.91 -11.48
C TRP A 149 1.94 -7.31 -12.10
N PRO A 150 3.07 -8.06 -11.92
CA PRO A 150 3.23 -9.37 -12.55
C PRO A 150 2.18 -10.41 -12.10
N GLN A 151 1.74 -10.35 -10.84
CA GLN A 151 0.70 -11.23 -10.32
C GLN A 151 -0.62 -10.98 -11.05
N PHE A 152 -1.01 -9.72 -11.24
CA PHE A 152 -2.21 -9.34 -11.99
C PHE A 152 -2.11 -9.74 -13.46
N ALA A 153 -0.94 -9.54 -14.09
CA ALA A 153 -0.71 -9.93 -15.48
C ALA A 153 -0.87 -11.44 -15.69
N ARG A 154 -0.30 -12.24 -14.79
CA ARG A 154 -0.37 -13.72 -14.87
C ARG A 154 -1.80 -14.22 -14.75
N VAL A 155 -2.56 -13.71 -13.78
CA VAL A 155 -3.96 -14.13 -13.56
C VAL A 155 -4.87 -13.64 -14.67
N SER A 156 -4.71 -12.39 -15.10
CA SER A 156 -5.49 -11.84 -16.21
C SER A 156 -5.23 -12.61 -17.52
N ARG A 157 -3.99 -12.94 -17.80
CA ARG A 157 -3.63 -13.78 -18.96
C ARG A 157 -4.29 -15.16 -18.88
N ALA A 158 -4.16 -15.85 -17.74
CA ALA A 158 -4.74 -17.18 -17.56
C ALA A 158 -6.28 -17.16 -17.72
N SER A 159 -6.95 -16.20 -17.10
CA SER A 159 -8.40 -16.02 -17.23
C SER A 159 -8.81 -15.66 -18.66
N THR A 160 -8.03 -14.83 -19.36
CA THR A 160 -8.30 -14.46 -20.75
C THR A 160 -8.19 -15.65 -21.70
N LEU A 161 -7.25 -16.58 -21.48
CA LEU A 161 -7.12 -17.80 -22.27
C LEU A 161 -8.36 -18.69 -22.19
N VAL A 162 -9.01 -18.73 -21.03
CA VAL A 162 -10.26 -19.46 -20.84
C VAL A 162 -11.41 -18.71 -21.52
N GLU A 163 -11.55 -17.42 -21.27
CA GLU A 163 -12.67 -16.62 -21.76
C GLU A 163 -12.68 -16.47 -23.28
N LYS A 164 -11.52 -16.32 -23.93
CA LYS A 164 -11.43 -16.09 -25.38
C LYS A 164 -11.97 -17.26 -26.24
N ASN A 165 -12.11 -18.46 -25.65
CA ASN A 165 -12.59 -19.65 -26.34
C ASN A 165 -14.10 -19.88 -26.16
N LYS A 166 -14.79 -19.00 -25.42
CA LYS A 166 -16.24 -19.10 -25.22
C LYS A 166 -17.03 -18.62 -26.43
N GLU A 167 -18.23 -19.14 -26.56
CA GLU A 167 -19.14 -18.92 -27.71
C GLU A 167 -19.45 -17.43 -27.93
N TYR A 168 -19.66 -16.67 -26.87
CA TYR A 168 -19.95 -15.23 -26.97
C TYR A 168 -18.81 -14.43 -27.59
N VAL A 169 -17.55 -14.85 -27.41
CA VAL A 169 -16.38 -14.22 -28.05
C VAL A 169 -16.35 -14.56 -29.52
N SER A 170 -16.64 -15.83 -29.88
CA SER A 170 -16.74 -16.26 -31.27
C SER A 170 -17.87 -15.54 -32.01
N ALA A 171 -19.05 -15.43 -31.40
CA ALA A 171 -20.15 -14.64 -31.91
C ALA A 171 -19.78 -13.16 -32.15
N SER A 172 -19.08 -12.54 -31.18
CA SER A 172 -18.61 -11.16 -31.31
C SER A 172 -17.66 -10.97 -32.49
N ARG A 173 -16.80 -11.93 -32.79
CA ARG A 173 -15.92 -11.92 -33.97
C ARG A 173 -16.70 -12.05 -35.29
N ILE A 174 -17.72 -12.93 -35.32
CA ILE A 174 -18.57 -13.13 -36.54
C ILE A 174 -19.34 -11.85 -36.86
N ILE A 175 -19.80 -11.10 -35.84
CA ILE A 175 -20.49 -9.80 -36.00
C ILE A 175 -19.52 -8.69 -36.45
N GLY A 176 -18.20 -8.93 -36.43
CA GLY A 176 -17.20 -7.98 -36.90
C GLY A 176 -16.75 -6.98 -35.85
N LEU A 177 -16.90 -7.25 -34.53
CA LEU A 177 -16.40 -6.37 -33.47
C LEU A 177 -14.87 -6.32 -33.48
N SER A 178 -14.32 -5.14 -33.20
CA SER A 178 -12.86 -4.97 -33.10
C SER A 178 -12.29 -5.73 -31.90
N ASN A 179 -11.06 -6.23 -32.01
CA ASN A 179 -10.39 -6.98 -30.95
C ASN A 179 -10.29 -6.20 -29.64
N ILE A 180 -10.08 -4.87 -29.71
CA ILE A 180 -10.04 -4.00 -28.54
C ILE A 180 -11.40 -4.02 -27.83
N LEU A 181 -12.49 -3.90 -28.57
CA LEU A 181 -13.84 -3.94 -27.99
C LEU A 181 -14.14 -5.28 -27.36
N ILE A 182 -13.73 -6.38 -27.99
CA ILE A 182 -13.90 -7.74 -27.45
C ILE A 182 -13.11 -7.88 -26.14
N MET A 183 -11.85 -7.46 -26.09
CA MET A 183 -11.02 -7.54 -24.89
C MET A 183 -11.61 -6.75 -23.72
N PHE A 184 -11.92 -5.45 -23.93
CA PHE A 184 -12.28 -4.58 -22.81
C PHE A 184 -13.77 -4.56 -22.48
N LYS A 185 -14.66 -4.81 -23.44
CA LYS A 185 -16.10 -4.81 -23.19
C LYS A 185 -16.68 -6.19 -22.92
N HIS A 186 -16.10 -7.24 -23.46
CA HIS A 186 -16.65 -8.61 -23.34
C HIS A 186 -15.80 -9.52 -22.44
N ILE A 187 -14.46 -9.50 -22.55
CA ILE A 187 -13.60 -10.37 -21.75
C ILE A 187 -13.33 -9.77 -20.37
N LEU A 188 -12.90 -8.51 -20.29
CA LEU A 188 -12.52 -7.87 -19.04
C LEU A 188 -13.58 -7.99 -17.94
N PRO A 189 -14.88 -7.70 -18.15
CA PRO A 189 -15.88 -7.82 -17.08
C PRO A 189 -16.00 -9.24 -16.52
N ASN A 190 -15.80 -10.27 -17.38
CA ASN A 190 -15.91 -11.67 -16.98
C ASN A 190 -14.69 -12.17 -16.16
N ILE A 191 -13.52 -11.56 -16.35
CA ILE A 191 -12.31 -11.93 -15.61
C ILE A 191 -12.08 -11.07 -14.37
N LEU A 192 -12.92 -10.06 -14.09
CA LEU A 192 -12.74 -9.18 -12.91
C LEU A 192 -12.81 -9.93 -11.58
N ARG A 193 -13.64 -10.97 -11.47
CA ARG A 193 -13.81 -11.70 -10.19
C ARG A 193 -12.48 -12.22 -9.62
N PRO A 194 -11.69 -13.04 -10.33
CA PRO A 194 -10.40 -13.50 -9.82
C PRO A 194 -9.40 -12.36 -9.61
N ILE A 195 -9.46 -11.29 -10.41
CA ILE A 195 -8.59 -10.12 -10.27
C ILE A 195 -8.90 -9.38 -8.97
N LEU A 196 -10.17 -9.15 -8.62
CA LEU A 196 -10.57 -8.49 -7.39
C LEU A 196 -10.17 -9.29 -6.15
N VAL A 197 -10.26 -10.63 -6.19
CA VAL A 197 -9.78 -11.47 -5.08
C VAL A 197 -8.29 -11.27 -4.84
N ILE A 198 -7.48 -11.23 -5.90
CA ILE A 198 -6.04 -10.95 -5.76
C ILE A 198 -5.78 -9.52 -5.31
N ALA A 199 -6.60 -8.56 -5.76
CA ALA A 199 -6.46 -7.17 -5.34
C ALA A 199 -6.68 -6.99 -3.82
N THR A 200 -7.61 -7.73 -3.21
CA THR A 200 -7.81 -7.68 -1.75
C THR A 200 -6.62 -8.22 -0.99
N ILE A 201 -6.06 -9.36 -1.40
CA ILE A 201 -4.83 -9.92 -0.82
C ILE A 201 -3.65 -8.98 -1.07
N GLY A 202 -3.54 -8.48 -2.29
CA GLY A 202 -2.50 -7.55 -2.70
C GLY A 202 -2.52 -6.25 -1.89
N LEU A 203 -3.70 -5.75 -1.51
CA LEU A 203 -3.83 -4.57 -0.66
C LEU A 203 -3.16 -4.78 0.71
N ALA A 204 -3.43 -5.91 1.36
CA ALA A 204 -2.78 -6.24 2.63
C ALA A 204 -1.25 -6.31 2.48
N LEU A 205 -0.77 -6.99 1.42
CA LEU A 205 0.66 -7.10 1.13
C LEU A 205 1.29 -5.75 0.80
N ALA A 206 0.60 -4.87 0.07
CA ALA A 206 1.08 -3.53 -0.25
C ALA A 206 1.22 -2.65 1.00
N ILE A 207 0.26 -2.72 1.94
CA ILE A 207 0.32 -2.03 3.22
C ILE A 207 1.50 -2.54 4.06
N ILE A 208 1.72 -3.86 4.11
CA ILE A 208 2.86 -4.45 4.82
C ILE A 208 4.18 -4.02 4.16
N THR A 209 4.26 -4.03 2.84
CA THR A 209 5.45 -3.61 2.08
C THR A 209 5.74 -2.13 2.30
N GLU A 210 4.72 -1.25 2.22
CA GLU A 210 4.86 0.17 2.56
C GLU A 210 5.42 0.34 3.96
N SER A 211 4.81 -0.32 4.95
CA SER A 211 5.22 -0.19 6.34
C SER A 211 6.63 -0.72 6.58
N THR A 212 7.03 -1.79 5.87
CA THR A 212 8.39 -2.32 5.93
C THR A 212 9.41 -1.34 5.34
N LEU A 213 9.11 -0.76 4.16
CA LEU A 213 9.97 0.24 3.53
C LEU A 213 10.11 1.49 4.41
N SER A 214 9.00 1.98 4.97
CA SER A 214 8.99 3.11 5.89
C SER A 214 9.74 2.81 7.19
N PHE A 215 9.65 1.61 7.73
CA PHE A 215 10.44 1.14 8.87
C PHE A 215 11.95 1.13 8.55
N LEU A 216 12.33 0.69 7.36
CA LEU A 216 13.74 0.72 6.92
C LEU A 216 14.26 2.13 6.61
N GLY A 217 13.39 3.14 6.63
CA GLY A 217 13.76 4.52 6.35
C GLY A 217 13.76 4.91 4.88
N VAL A 218 13.18 4.05 4.08
CA VAL A 218 13.03 4.20 2.63
C VAL A 218 11.54 4.44 2.32
N GLY A 219 10.93 5.36 3.04
CA GLY A 219 9.49 5.57 2.94
C GLY A 219 9.15 7.05 2.99
N VAL A 220 7.98 7.32 3.54
CA VAL A 220 7.48 8.67 3.74
C VAL A 220 8.36 9.47 4.72
N PRO A 221 8.52 10.79 4.50
CA PRO A 221 9.31 11.64 5.38
C PRO A 221 8.72 11.69 6.80
N PRO A 222 9.56 12.02 7.81
CA PRO A 222 9.14 12.12 9.21
C PRO A 222 8.02 13.15 9.47
N THR A 223 7.84 14.10 8.57
CA THR A 223 6.81 15.14 8.66
C THR A 223 5.39 14.61 8.43
N THR A 224 5.25 13.49 7.72
CA THR A 224 3.96 12.85 7.44
C THR A 224 4.09 11.34 7.70
N PRO A 225 4.26 10.91 8.97
CA PRO A 225 4.57 9.53 9.28
C PRO A 225 3.44 8.57 8.92
N SER A 226 3.80 7.45 8.30
CA SER A 226 2.94 6.26 8.15
C SER A 226 3.04 5.37 9.39
N LEU A 227 2.24 4.28 9.43
CA LEU A 227 2.34 3.29 10.51
C LEU A 227 3.76 2.70 10.61
N GLY A 228 4.40 2.40 9.47
CA GLY A 228 5.77 1.90 9.43
C GLY A 228 6.79 2.90 10.00
N THR A 229 6.64 4.18 9.69
CA THR A 229 7.47 5.24 10.25
C THR A 229 7.29 5.37 11.77
N LEU A 230 6.07 5.23 12.27
CA LEU A 230 5.80 5.24 13.72
C LEU A 230 6.49 4.07 14.44
N ILE A 231 6.40 2.86 13.86
CA ILE A 231 7.09 1.69 14.40
C ILE A 231 8.61 1.91 14.42
N ARG A 232 9.18 2.50 13.38
CA ARG A 232 10.60 2.84 13.31
C ARG A 232 11.01 3.80 14.43
N PHE A 233 10.26 4.87 14.64
CA PHE A 233 10.57 5.82 15.72
C PHE A 233 10.47 5.17 17.09
N GLY A 234 9.40 4.41 17.32
CA GLY A 234 9.21 3.71 18.58
C GLY A 234 10.29 2.67 18.86
N ASN A 235 10.82 2.00 17.84
CA ASN A 235 11.87 0.99 18.00
C ASN A 235 13.12 1.51 18.70
N ASN A 236 13.42 2.80 18.56
CA ASN A 236 14.56 3.43 19.25
C ASN A 236 14.38 3.50 20.77
N PHE A 237 13.12 3.43 21.25
CA PHE A 237 12.75 3.56 22.66
C PHE A 237 12.23 2.26 23.27
N LEU A 238 12.17 1.17 22.49
CA LEU A 238 11.61 -0.10 22.94
C LEU A 238 12.31 -0.67 24.20
N PHE A 239 13.63 -0.50 24.28
CA PHE A 239 14.44 -0.98 25.40
C PHE A 239 14.65 0.07 26.50
N SER A 240 14.17 1.30 26.30
CA SER A 240 14.24 2.39 27.30
C SER A 240 13.04 2.40 28.25
N GLY A 241 12.05 1.55 27.97
CA GLY A 241 10.84 1.42 28.78
C GLY A 241 9.58 1.94 28.09
N GLU A 242 9.70 2.74 27.03
CA GLU A 242 8.60 3.37 26.30
C GLU A 242 8.05 2.44 25.19
N TRP A 243 7.76 1.19 25.57
CA TRP A 243 7.35 0.11 24.66
C TRP A 243 6.06 0.44 23.87
N TRP A 244 5.16 1.26 24.41
CA TRP A 244 3.87 1.58 23.80
C TRP A 244 4.01 2.30 22.46
N ILE A 245 5.09 3.08 22.27
CA ILE A 245 5.34 3.85 21.04
C ILE A 245 5.54 2.91 19.83
N THR A 246 6.11 1.72 20.05
CA THR A 246 6.28 0.69 19.01
C THR A 246 5.08 -0.26 18.95
N PHE A 247 4.61 -0.68 20.11
CA PHE A 247 3.69 -1.82 20.23
C PHE A 247 2.31 -1.50 19.67
N PHE A 248 1.75 -0.32 19.97
CA PHE A 248 0.43 0.05 19.48
C PHE A 248 0.37 0.23 17.96
N PRO A 249 1.29 0.97 17.31
CA PRO A 249 1.29 1.03 15.85
C PRO A 249 1.51 -0.33 15.19
N ALA A 250 2.32 -1.22 15.78
CA ALA A 250 2.54 -2.55 15.26
C ALA A 250 1.25 -3.40 15.31
N ILE A 251 0.56 -3.43 16.46
CA ILE A 251 -0.74 -4.14 16.58
C ILE A 251 -1.75 -3.53 15.61
N PHE A 252 -1.83 -2.21 15.53
CA PHE A 252 -2.76 -1.54 14.64
C PHE A 252 -2.52 -1.91 13.17
N LEU A 253 -1.24 -1.98 12.75
CA LEU A 253 -0.84 -2.44 11.43
C LEU A 253 -1.27 -3.90 11.17
N ILE A 254 -1.05 -4.79 12.15
CA ILE A 254 -1.46 -6.20 12.05
C ILE A 254 -2.98 -6.30 11.88
N VAL A 255 -3.74 -5.58 12.72
CA VAL A 255 -5.22 -5.58 12.63
C VAL A 255 -5.69 -5.02 11.29
N LEU A 256 -5.05 -3.96 10.77
CA LEU A 256 -5.36 -3.37 9.47
C LEU A 256 -5.08 -4.36 8.33
N ALA A 257 -3.93 -5.04 8.36
CA ALA A 257 -3.52 -5.96 7.29
C ALA A 257 -4.33 -7.26 7.28
N LEU A 258 -4.80 -7.73 8.44
CA LEU A 258 -5.57 -8.98 8.57
C LEU A 258 -7.09 -8.79 8.46
N SER A 259 -7.59 -7.56 8.42
CA SER A 259 -9.02 -7.26 8.38
C SER A 259 -9.58 -7.03 7.00
#